data_24ef108a055fc592e3ab3d141a2a4c31
#
_entry.id   24ef108a055fc592e3ab3d141a2a4c31
#
_cell.length_a   1.000
_cell.length_b   1.000
_cell.length_c   1.000
_cell.angle_alpha   90.00
_cell.angle_beta   90.00
_cell.angle_gamma   90.00
#
_symmetry.space_group_name_H-M   'P 1'
#
loop_
_entity.id
_entity.type
_entity.pdbx_description
1 polymer ?
#
loop_
_entity_poly.entity_id
_entity_poly.type
_entity_poly.pdbx_seq_one_letter_code
_entity_poly.pdbx_strand_id
1 'polypeptide(L)'
;AEWPKETRQIMNMYDWAKQAETLVEVVYPAMDGYIYFLELETGKPTRDSLNLGFTFKGTGTLDPRGYPLLYVGSGYNSYNGTSHVFVVSLIDFSILYEFGAADGFALRGWPMYDSAPLIDAETDKLIYCGESGVIYIITLGTQYDEEAGTISVNPTRAAKWRYKSIRYASTGQYWLGFEASPVIWQGHLICPDNGGHLICLDLDTLTVDWVQDTLDDTNCTPVLEIEDGHPYIYASASFHLGWRSYNTATVPVWKIDAVTGEIVWQTDYECYSVAELSGGTQG
;
A
#
# COMPACT_ATOMS: atom_id res chain seq x y z
N ALA A 1 -8.40 0.45 13.53
CA ALA A 1 -8.25 -0.89 14.13
C ALA A 1 -9.07 -1.03 15.40
N GLU A 2 -9.64 -2.19 15.60
CA GLU A 2 -10.18 -2.62 16.89
C GLU A 2 -9.15 -3.53 17.55
N TRP A 3 -8.45 -3.02 18.56
CA TRP A 3 -7.48 -3.81 19.29
C TRP A 3 -8.16 -4.58 20.43
N PRO A 4 -7.89 -5.89 20.58
CA PRO A 4 -8.31 -6.64 21.77
C PRO A 4 -7.83 -5.97 23.06
N LYS A 5 -8.59 -6.10 24.13
CA LYS A 5 -8.26 -5.43 25.39
C LYS A 5 -6.91 -5.91 25.95
N GLU A 6 -6.60 -7.18 25.76
CA GLU A 6 -5.35 -7.82 26.16
C GLU A 6 -4.17 -7.19 25.39
N THR A 7 -4.27 -7.07 24.08
CA THR A 7 -3.25 -6.44 23.22
C THR A 7 -3.02 -4.98 23.60
N ARG A 8 -4.10 -4.23 23.95
CA ARG A 8 -3.97 -2.83 24.39
C ARG A 8 -3.15 -2.68 25.68
N GLN A 9 -3.13 -3.69 26.56
CA GLN A 9 -2.35 -3.60 27.82
C GLN A 9 -0.85 -3.54 27.56
N ILE A 10 -0.37 -4.22 26.54
CA ILE A 10 1.06 -4.27 26.20
C ILE A 10 1.50 -3.11 25.29
N MET A 11 0.55 -2.42 24.64
CA MET A 11 0.85 -1.28 23.77
C MET A 11 1.13 -0.01 24.57
N ASN A 12 1.86 0.93 23.97
CA ASN A 12 2.18 2.24 24.59
C ASN A 12 1.01 3.24 24.54
N MET A 13 -0.19 2.77 24.82
CA MET A 13 -1.40 3.59 24.88
C MET A 13 -1.54 4.30 26.22
N TYR A 14 -2.29 5.40 26.24
CA TYR A 14 -2.72 6.05 27.48
C TYR A 14 -3.65 5.16 28.29
N ASP A 15 -3.63 5.31 29.61
CA ASP A 15 -4.42 4.48 30.52
C ASP A 15 -5.90 4.45 30.19
N TRP A 16 -6.48 5.60 29.81
CA TRP A 16 -7.89 5.65 29.42
C TRP A 16 -8.21 4.77 28.20
N ALA A 17 -7.29 4.72 27.21
CA ALA A 17 -7.46 3.90 26.00
C ALA A 17 -7.27 2.41 26.28
N LYS A 18 -6.36 2.07 27.18
CA LYS A 18 -6.18 0.68 27.67
C LYS A 18 -7.42 0.17 28.42
N GLN A 19 -8.09 1.04 29.18
CA GLN A 19 -9.22 0.68 30.04
C GLN A 19 -10.57 0.75 29.33
N ALA A 20 -10.67 1.42 28.18
CA ALA A 20 -11.91 1.53 27.43
C ALA A 20 -12.51 0.13 27.13
N GLU A 21 -13.83 -0.02 27.24
CA GLU A 21 -14.48 -1.28 26.90
C GLU A 21 -14.37 -1.57 25.40
N THR A 22 -14.62 -0.56 24.58
CA THR A 22 -14.45 -0.59 23.13
C THR A 22 -13.55 0.56 22.72
N LEU A 23 -12.70 0.33 21.73
CA LEU A 23 -11.83 1.34 21.16
C LEU A 23 -11.55 1.03 19.70
N VAL A 24 -11.94 1.95 18.83
CA VAL A 24 -11.51 1.94 17.43
C VAL A 24 -10.45 3.01 17.25
N GLU A 25 -9.23 2.59 16.96
CA GLU A 25 -8.10 3.50 16.74
C GLU A 25 -7.90 3.76 15.26
N VAL A 26 -7.82 5.05 14.90
CA VAL A 26 -7.38 5.51 13.59
C VAL A 26 -5.89 5.78 13.67
N VAL A 27 -5.11 5.16 12.79
CA VAL A 27 -3.68 5.42 12.61
C VAL A 27 -3.52 6.27 11.35
N TYR A 28 -3.03 7.49 11.51
CA TYR A 28 -2.98 8.49 10.45
C TYR A 28 -1.56 9.03 10.24
N PRO A 29 -0.82 8.48 9.25
CA PRO A 29 0.43 9.08 8.78
C PRO A 29 0.15 10.40 8.07
N ALA A 30 0.87 11.46 8.41
CA ALA A 30 0.59 12.82 7.92
C ALA A 30 1.79 13.46 7.23
N MET A 31 1.52 14.45 6.39
CA MET A 31 2.55 15.17 5.63
C MET A 31 3.45 16.04 6.50
N ASP A 32 3.07 16.32 7.74
CA ASP A 32 3.88 17.05 8.71
C ASP A 32 4.99 16.20 9.36
N GLY A 33 5.04 14.91 9.01
CA GLY A 33 6.06 13.97 9.47
C GLY A 33 5.67 13.17 10.70
N TYR A 34 4.46 13.35 11.20
CA TYR A 34 3.94 12.61 12.34
C TYR A 34 2.95 11.52 11.92
N ILE A 35 2.90 10.47 12.70
CA ILE A 35 1.85 9.46 12.67
C ILE A 35 0.99 9.68 13.91
N TYR A 36 -0.28 9.99 13.71
CA TYR A 36 -1.26 10.25 14.75
C TYR A 36 -2.08 8.99 15.05
N PHE A 37 -2.44 8.84 16.32
CA PHE A 37 -3.24 7.74 16.82
C PHE A 37 -4.45 8.32 17.55
N LEU A 38 -5.62 8.18 16.97
CA LEU A 38 -6.83 8.86 17.41
C LEU A 38 -7.96 7.87 17.61
N GLU A 39 -8.76 8.08 18.65
CA GLU A 39 -10.03 7.36 18.79
C GLU A 39 -11.01 7.86 17.71
N LEU A 40 -11.71 6.93 17.05
CA LEU A 40 -12.48 7.18 15.83
C LEU A 40 -13.62 8.20 16.03
N GLU A 41 -14.37 8.10 17.13
CA GLU A 41 -15.58 8.90 17.33
C GLU A 41 -15.29 10.32 17.83
N THR A 42 -14.28 10.46 18.67
CA THR A 42 -13.99 11.72 19.36
C THR A 42 -12.77 12.45 18.83
N GLY A 43 -11.90 11.77 18.08
CA GLY A 43 -10.61 12.28 17.68
C GLY A 43 -9.61 12.45 18.83
N LYS A 44 -9.91 11.89 20.01
CA LYS A 44 -9.03 11.98 21.17
C LYS A 44 -7.78 11.12 20.97
N PRO A 45 -6.56 11.66 21.22
CA PRO A 45 -5.33 10.86 21.11
C PRO A 45 -5.35 9.64 22.03
N THR A 46 -5.06 8.47 21.48
CA THR A 46 -4.99 7.19 22.22
C THR A 46 -3.62 6.94 22.80
N ARG A 47 -2.60 7.59 22.24
CA ARG A 47 -1.18 7.56 22.64
C ARG A 47 -0.45 8.78 22.04
N ASP A 48 0.83 8.95 22.33
CA ASP A 48 1.66 9.97 21.73
C ASP A 48 1.80 9.74 20.22
N SER A 49 1.93 10.82 19.46
CA SER A 49 2.26 10.73 18.03
C SER A 49 3.71 10.29 17.82
N LEU A 50 3.95 9.55 16.74
CA LEU A 50 5.27 9.07 16.37
C LEU A 50 5.85 9.92 15.24
N ASN A 51 7.06 10.44 15.42
CA ASN A 51 7.81 11.13 14.37
C ASN A 51 8.98 10.26 13.89
N LEU A 52 8.93 9.85 12.62
CA LEU A 52 10.01 9.08 11.98
C LEU A 52 10.97 9.95 11.16
N GLY A 53 10.78 11.28 11.17
CA GLY A 53 11.62 12.23 10.45
C GLY A 53 11.37 12.35 8.96
N PHE A 54 10.24 11.82 8.46
CA PHE A 54 9.84 11.85 7.05
C PHE A 54 8.40 12.29 6.90
N THR A 55 8.07 12.92 5.77
CA THR A 55 6.69 13.16 5.37
C THR A 55 6.03 11.84 4.95
N PHE A 56 4.72 11.73 5.18
CA PHE A 56 3.93 10.59 4.74
C PHE A 56 2.84 11.07 3.80
N LYS A 57 2.76 10.48 2.62
CA LYS A 57 1.69 10.71 1.64
C LYS A 57 0.77 9.50 1.53
N GLY A 58 1.35 8.31 1.72
CA GLY A 58 0.65 7.05 1.67
C GLY A 58 0.01 6.66 3.00
N THR A 59 -0.86 5.69 2.94
CA THR A 59 -1.51 5.08 4.10
C THR A 59 -0.61 4.02 4.72
N GLY A 60 -0.54 3.98 6.05
CA GLY A 60 0.07 2.87 6.76
C GLY A 60 -0.85 1.65 6.80
N THR A 61 -0.27 0.48 6.96
CA THR A 61 -0.99 -0.79 7.11
C THR A 61 -0.71 -1.37 8.47
N LEU A 62 -1.76 -1.81 9.15
CA LEU A 62 -1.66 -2.59 10.38
C LEU A 62 -1.59 -4.07 10.05
N ASP A 63 -0.96 -4.86 10.92
CA ASP A 63 -0.84 -6.29 10.68
C ASP A 63 -2.20 -6.98 10.67
N PRO A 64 -2.58 -7.69 9.58
CA PRO A 64 -3.90 -8.30 9.46
C PRO A 64 -4.12 -9.47 10.43
N ARG A 65 -3.05 -9.99 11.06
CA ARG A 65 -3.13 -11.01 12.12
C ARG A 65 -3.50 -10.43 13.48
N GLY A 66 -3.65 -9.09 13.59
CA GLY A 66 -3.90 -8.40 14.84
C GLY A 66 -2.64 -8.17 15.69
N TYR A 67 -1.45 -8.38 15.13
CA TYR A 67 -0.21 -8.09 15.83
C TYR A 67 0.00 -6.57 15.95
N PRO A 68 0.58 -6.07 17.04
CA PRO A 68 0.81 -4.64 17.26
C PRO A 68 1.97 -4.12 16.40
N LEU A 69 1.82 -4.19 15.08
CA LEU A 69 2.75 -3.73 14.06
C LEU A 69 2.11 -2.70 13.13
N LEU A 70 2.88 -1.70 12.79
CA LEU A 70 2.59 -0.73 11.74
C LEU A 70 3.64 -0.83 10.64
N TYR A 71 3.18 -0.93 9.41
CA TYR A 71 4.00 -0.86 8.21
C TYR A 71 3.69 0.45 7.51
N VAL A 72 4.71 1.25 7.20
CA VAL A 72 4.50 2.56 6.57
C VAL A 72 5.67 2.95 5.68
N GLY A 73 5.35 3.47 4.49
CA GLY A 73 6.33 4.07 3.59
C GLY A 73 6.35 5.58 3.70
N SER A 74 7.50 6.17 3.52
CA SER A 74 7.68 7.62 3.58
C SER A 74 7.78 8.27 2.21
N GLY A 75 7.38 9.54 2.13
CA GLY A 75 7.73 10.44 1.06
C GLY A 75 9.20 10.90 1.15
N TYR A 76 9.58 11.73 0.19
CA TYR A 76 10.93 12.30 0.14
C TYR A 76 11.19 13.28 1.28
N ASN A 77 12.31 13.12 1.96
CA ASN A 77 12.81 14.08 2.92
C ASN A 77 14.03 14.78 2.34
N SER A 78 13.91 16.09 2.09
CA SER A 78 14.99 16.92 1.55
C SER A 78 16.21 17.00 2.47
N TYR A 79 16.04 16.78 3.77
CA TYR A 79 17.13 16.83 4.75
C TYR A 79 17.92 15.51 4.80
N ASN A 80 17.25 14.38 4.62
CA ASN A 80 17.87 13.06 4.69
C ASN A 80 18.13 12.45 3.31
N GLY A 81 17.59 13.05 2.24
CA GLY A 81 17.86 12.68 0.85
C GLY A 81 17.32 11.34 0.39
N THR A 82 16.53 10.65 1.21
CA THR A 82 16.01 9.32 0.93
C THR A 82 14.63 9.11 1.53
N SER A 83 13.90 8.13 1.00
CA SER A 83 12.63 7.66 1.54
C SER A 83 12.80 6.24 2.03
N HIS A 84 12.07 5.87 3.05
CA HIS A 84 12.20 4.57 3.72
C HIS A 84 10.84 3.91 3.91
N VAL A 85 10.86 2.60 4.05
CA VAL A 85 9.74 1.79 4.55
C VAL A 85 10.12 1.32 5.94
N PHE A 86 9.20 1.49 6.88
CA PHE A 86 9.39 1.15 8.27
C PHE A 86 8.46 0.04 8.70
N VAL A 87 8.97 -0.88 9.51
CA VAL A 87 8.20 -1.83 10.32
C VAL A 87 8.34 -1.39 11.76
N VAL A 88 7.26 -0.92 12.35
CA VAL A 88 7.25 -0.30 13.68
C VAL A 88 6.46 -1.14 14.65
N SER A 89 7.05 -1.41 15.81
CA SER A 89 6.33 -1.98 16.96
C SER A 89 5.38 -0.93 17.55
N LEU A 90 4.12 -1.27 17.73
CA LEU A 90 3.15 -0.44 18.44
C LEU A 90 3.14 -0.71 19.96
N ILE A 91 4.04 -1.57 20.45
CA ILE A 91 4.25 -1.78 21.88
C ILE A 91 5.04 -0.60 22.47
N ASP A 92 6.10 -0.16 21.77
CA ASP A 92 7.07 0.80 22.29
C ASP A 92 7.58 1.82 21.26
N PHE A 93 7.06 1.80 20.03
CA PHE A 93 7.51 2.59 18.88
C PHE A 93 8.93 2.28 18.37
N SER A 94 9.49 1.15 18.75
CA SER A 94 10.77 0.72 18.19
C SER A 94 10.63 0.41 16.69
N ILE A 95 11.63 0.82 15.90
CA ILE A 95 11.77 0.45 14.50
C ILE A 95 12.41 -0.93 14.46
N LEU A 96 11.62 -1.95 14.10
CA LEU A 96 12.07 -3.34 14.05
C LEU A 96 12.82 -3.66 12.76
N TYR A 97 12.43 -3.01 11.66
CA TYR A 97 13.08 -3.16 10.37
C TYR A 97 12.85 -1.91 9.53
N GLU A 98 13.82 -1.60 8.71
CA GLU A 98 13.76 -0.47 7.78
C GLU A 98 14.48 -0.83 6.49
N PHE A 99 13.95 -0.40 5.36
CA PHE A 99 14.56 -0.52 4.04
C PHE A 99 14.10 0.61 3.13
N GLY A 100 14.68 0.70 1.96
CA GLY A 100 14.33 1.70 0.97
C GLY A 100 15.51 2.52 0.54
N ALA A 101 15.29 3.81 0.32
CA ALA A 101 16.29 4.71 -0.25
C ALA A 101 16.54 4.50 -1.75
N ALA A 102 17.56 5.15 -2.26
CA ALA A 102 17.97 4.97 -3.66
C ALA A 102 18.44 3.54 -3.89
N ASP A 103 17.75 2.85 -4.78
CA ASP A 103 18.05 1.47 -5.13
C ASP A 103 18.61 1.38 -6.55
N GLY A 104 19.84 0.89 -6.68
CA GLY A 104 20.46 0.70 -8.00
C GLY A 104 19.77 -0.32 -8.91
N PHE A 105 18.83 -1.11 -8.37
CA PHE A 105 17.95 -1.98 -9.16
C PHE A 105 16.84 -1.19 -9.85
N ALA A 106 16.45 -0.02 -9.33
CA ALA A 106 15.40 0.81 -9.89
C ALA A 106 15.79 1.37 -11.28
N LEU A 107 14.78 1.54 -12.14
CA LEU A 107 14.96 2.21 -13.45
C LEU A 107 14.61 3.69 -13.37
N ARG A 108 13.78 4.09 -12.41
CA ARG A 108 13.39 5.47 -12.12
C ARG A 108 14.13 5.95 -10.86
N GLY A 109 14.71 7.12 -10.93
CA GLY A 109 15.43 7.75 -9.81
C GLY A 109 14.52 8.49 -8.81
N TRP A 110 13.29 8.03 -8.60
CA TRP A 110 12.31 8.67 -7.70
C TRP A 110 11.97 7.73 -6.54
N PRO A 111 12.68 7.82 -5.41
CA PRO A 111 12.62 6.82 -4.36
C PRO A 111 11.52 7.12 -3.33
N MET A 112 10.27 7.28 -3.75
CA MET A 112 9.14 7.52 -2.84
C MET A 112 8.32 6.25 -2.65
N TYR A 113 7.56 6.22 -1.53
CA TYR A 113 6.71 5.11 -1.14
C TYR A 113 5.35 5.65 -0.72
N ASP A 114 4.53 6.01 -1.70
CA ASP A 114 3.22 6.64 -1.48
C ASP A 114 2.07 5.60 -1.44
N SER A 115 2.29 4.37 -1.93
CA SER A 115 1.33 3.28 -1.81
C SER A 115 1.25 2.73 -0.38
N ALA A 116 0.17 2.04 -0.03
CA ALA A 116 0.11 1.25 1.20
C ALA A 116 0.92 -0.04 1.07
N PRO A 117 1.71 -0.43 2.07
CA PRO A 117 2.31 -1.77 2.13
C PRO A 117 1.23 -2.84 2.29
N LEU A 118 1.46 -4.03 1.75
CA LEU A 118 0.59 -5.17 1.95
C LEU A 118 1.30 -6.24 2.77
N ILE A 119 0.53 -6.94 3.61
CA ILE A 119 1.01 -8.07 4.39
C ILE A 119 0.24 -9.31 3.96
N ASP A 120 0.96 -10.27 3.42
CA ASP A 120 0.46 -11.61 3.23
C ASP A 120 0.61 -12.36 4.57
N ALA A 121 -0.50 -12.53 5.26
CA ALA A 121 -0.55 -13.14 6.58
C ALA A 121 -0.20 -14.63 6.58
N GLU A 122 -0.47 -15.32 5.47
CA GLU A 122 -0.23 -16.77 5.35
C GLU A 122 1.25 -17.09 5.17
N THR A 123 1.96 -16.26 4.43
CA THR A 123 3.39 -16.48 4.11
C THR A 123 4.33 -15.53 4.86
N ASP A 124 3.80 -14.67 5.72
CA ASP A 124 4.54 -13.66 6.49
C ASP A 124 5.42 -12.75 5.60
N LYS A 125 4.85 -12.34 4.46
CA LYS A 125 5.54 -11.48 3.51
C LYS A 125 5.01 -10.05 3.57
N LEU A 126 5.92 -9.10 3.64
CA LEU A 126 5.67 -7.69 3.34
C LEU A 126 5.88 -7.46 1.84
N ILE A 127 4.88 -6.95 1.15
CA ILE A 127 4.95 -6.55 -0.26
C ILE A 127 4.81 -5.03 -0.31
N TYR A 128 5.75 -4.37 -0.97
CA TYR A 128 5.72 -2.93 -1.15
C TYR A 128 6.05 -2.50 -2.57
N CYS A 129 5.16 -1.70 -3.15
CA CYS A 129 5.31 -1.13 -4.48
C CYS A 129 5.84 0.30 -4.36
N GLY A 130 7.03 0.58 -4.86
CA GLY A 130 7.66 1.91 -4.79
C GLY A 130 7.52 2.71 -6.07
N GLU A 131 7.50 4.03 -5.96
CA GLU A 131 7.49 4.92 -7.12
C GLU A 131 8.77 4.84 -7.98
N SER A 132 9.79 4.19 -7.48
CA SER A 132 10.98 3.84 -8.25
C SER A 132 10.73 2.75 -9.31
N GLY A 133 9.52 2.17 -9.35
CA GLY A 133 9.16 1.06 -10.23
C GLY A 133 9.66 -0.29 -9.75
N VAL A 134 10.00 -0.41 -8.47
CA VAL A 134 10.44 -1.65 -7.84
C VAL A 134 9.37 -2.16 -6.88
N ILE A 135 9.03 -3.44 -7.00
CA ILE A 135 8.24 -4.16 -6.02
C ILE A 135 9.19 -4.94 -5.12
N TYR A 136 9.08 -4.72 -3.83
CA TYR A 136 9.82 -5.42 -2.78
C TYR A 136 8.94 -6.50 -2.16
N ILE A 137 9.47 -7.71 -1.99
CA ILE A 137 8.79 -8.84 -1.38
C ILE A 137 9.72 -9.40 -0.32
N ILE A 138 9.37 -9.22 0.95
CA ILE A 138 10.26 -9.47 2.09
C ILE A 138 9.58 -10.45 3.04
N THR A 139 10.19 -11.62 3.26
CA THR A 139 9.76 -12.54 4.32
C THR A 139 10.24 -11.99 5.65
N LEU A 140 9.29 -11.63 6.52
CA LEU A 140 9.57 -10.88 7.75
C LEU A 140 10.14 -11.73 8.87
N GLY A 141 9.76 -13.01 8.99
CA GLY A 141 10.13 -13.83 10.13
C GLY A 141 9.57 -13.29 11.44
N THR A 142 8.30 -12.87 11.41
CA THR A 142 7.62 -12.24 12.54
C THR A 142 7.45 -13.21 13.70
N GLN A 143 7.77 -12.75 14.90
CA GLN A 143 7.52 -13.47 16.15
C GLN A 143 6.77 -12.55 17.11
N TYR A 144 5.65 -13.01 17.62
CA TYR A 144 4.82 -12.28 18.57
C TYR A 144 4.47 -13.16 19.77
N ASP A 145 4.73 -12.66 20.95
CA ASP A 145 4.36 -13.27 22.22
C ASP A 145 3.57 -12.24 23.04
N GLU A 146 2.24 -12.45 23.08
CA GLU A 146 1.32 -11.54 23.78
C GLU A 146 1.52 -11.61 25.29
N GLU A 147 1.80 -12.79 25.87
CA GLU A 147 2.01 -12.94 27.31
C GLU A 147 3.28 -12.24 27.77
N ALA A 148 4.36 -12.38 26.99
CA ALA A 148 5.61 -11.68 27.26
C ALA A 148 5.57 -10.19 26.85
N GLY A 149 4.58 -9.76 26.08
CA GLY A 149 4.50 -8.41 25.53
C GLY A 149 5.63 -8.07 24.58
N THR A 150 6.06 -9.02 23.76
CA THR A 150 7.20 -8.85 22.86
C THR A 150 6.85 -9.14 21.40
N ILE A 151 7.42 -8.34 20.50
CA ILE A 151 7.30 -8.53 19.07
C ILE A 151 8.65 -8.27 18.39
N SER A 152 8.98 -9.07 17.40
CA SER A 152 10.20 -8.92 16.61
C SER A 152 9.99 -9.37 15.16
N VAL A 153 10.84 -8.87 14.27
CA VAL A 153 10.97 -9.37 12.90
C VAL A 153 12.42 -9.73 12.63
N ASN A 154 12.63 -10.77 11.84
CA ASN A 154 13.94 -11.21 11.39
C ASN A 154 13.90 -11.50 9.88
N PRO A 155 13.97 -10.47 9.03
CA PRO A 155 13.84 -10.62 7.60
C PRO A 155 14.92 -11.56 7.03
N THR A 156 14.48 -12.68 6.46
CA THR A 156 15.38 -13.75 6.02
C THR A 156 15.55 -13.82 4.51
N ARG A 157 14.60 -13.25 3.76
CA ARG A 157 14.62 -13.24 2.31
C ARG A 157 13.99 -11.95 1.80
N ALA A 158 14.66 -11.34 0.82
CA ALA A 158 14.12 -10.21 0.07
C ALA A 158 14.23 -10.53 -1.43
N ALA A 159 13.11 -10.46 -2.12
CA ALA A 159 13.06 -10.47 -3.58
C ALA A 159 12.69 -9.08 -4.07
N LYS A 160 13.14 -8.74 -5.29
CA LYS A 160 12.81 -7.50 -5.98
C LYS A 160 12.35 -7.81 -7.39
N TRP A 161 11.30 -7.16 -7.79
CA TRP A 161 10.80 -7.25 -9.15
C TRP A 161 10.69 -5.85 -9.78
N ARG A 162 10.92 -5.78 -11.09
CA ARG A 162 10.75 -4.58 -11.93
C ARG A 162 10.48 -4.97 -13.36
N TYR A 163 9.96 -4.06 -14.15
CA TYR A 163 9.69 -4.29 -15.57
C TYR A 163 10.12 -3.12 -16.44
N LYS A 164 10.10 -3.35 -17.75
CA LYS A 164 10.18 -2.31 -18.80
C LYS A 164 8.95 -2.45 -19.68
N SER A 165 8.19 -1.36 -19.83
CA SER A 165 7.10 -1.32 -20.78
C SER A 165 7.55 -0.72 -22.13
N ILE A 166 6.74 -0.92 -23.17
CA ILE A 166 6.95 -0.30 -24.47
C ILE A 166 6.78 1.23 -24.37
N ARG A 167 5.93 1.73 -23.48
CA ARG A 167 5.76 3.15 -23.20
C ARG A 167 6.99 3.76 -22.57
N TYR A 168 7.71 2.99 -21.78
CA TYR A 168 8.98 3.41 -21.23
C TYR A 168 9.98 3.83 -22.31
N ALA A 169 10.07 3.11 -23.42
CA ALA A 169 10.97 3.43 -24.51
C ALA A 169 10.60 4.74 -25.23
N SER A 170 9.32 5.11 -25.24
CA SER A 170 8.80 6.31 -25.90
C SER A 170 8.77 7.55 -25.02
N THR A 171 8.54 7.38 -23.71
CA THR A 171 8.36 8.49 -22.76
C THR A 171 9.53 8.69 -21.80
N GLY A 172 10.51 7.75 -21.80
CA GLY A 172 11.62 7.73 -20.85
C GLY A 172 11.23 7.10 -19.50
N GLN A 173 12.22 7.01 -18.61
CA GLN A 173 12.12 6.30 -17.32
C GLN A 173 11.14 6.91 -16.33
N TYR A 174 10.56 8.03 -16.65
CA TYR A 174 9.90 8.93 -15.70
C TYR A 174 8.60 8.38 -15.14
N TRP A 175 7.95 7.49 -15.88
CA TRP A 175 6.56 7.11 -15.59
C TRP A 175 6.40 5.65 -15.16
N LEU A 176 7.49 4.97 -14.86
CA LEU A 176 7.44 3.63 -14.30
C LEU A 176 7.53 3.71 -12.77
N GLY A 177 6.41 3.75 -12.13
CA GLY A 177 6.34 3.82 -10.67
C GLY A 177 4.98 3.37 -10.17
N PHE A 178 4.90 3.08 -8.88
CA PHE A 178 3.69 2.65 -8.22
C PHE A 178 3.34 3.67 -7.14
N GLU A 179 2.33 4.49 -7.38
CA GLU A 179 1.80 5.45 -6.40
C GLU A 179 0.55 4.90 -5.72
N ALA A 180 -0.33 4.26 -6.48
CA ALA A 180 -1.52 3.65 -5.94
C ALA A 180 -1.21 2.34 -5.19
N SER A 181 -2.02 2.04 -4.20
CA SER A 181 -1.88 0.80 -3.43
C SER A 181 -2.31 -0.41 -4.25
N PRO A 182 -1.56 -1.51 -4.21
CA PRO A 182 -1.96 -2.74 -4.87
C PRO A 182 -3.00 -3.52 -4.05
N VAL A 183 -3.52 -4.60 -4.66
CA VAL A 183 -4.34 -5.60 -3.96
C VAL A 183 -3.73 -7.00 -4.16
N ILE A 184 -3.99 -7.91 -3.22
CA ILE A 184 -3.56 -9.31 -3.30
C ILE A 184 -4.78 -10.22 -3.34
N TRP A 185 -4.73 -11.21 -4.21
CA TRP A 185 -5.69 -12.29 -4.26
C TRP A 185 -4.98 -13.61 -4.57
N GLN A 186 -5.10 -14.58 -3.67
CA GLN A 186 -4.55 -15.94 -3.81
C GLN A 186 -3.09 -16.00 -4.31
N GLY A 187 -2.21 -15.21 -3.70
CA GLY A 187 -0.79 -15.16 -4.07
C GLY A 187 -0.46 -14.33 -5.32
N HIS A 188 -1.45 -13.66 -5.91
CA HIS A 188 -1.28 -12.77 -7.05
C HIS A 188 -1.39 -11.31 -6.59
N LEU A 189 -0.40 -10.51 -6.96
CA LEU A 189 -0.39 -9.07 -6.74
C LEU A 189 -0.95 -8.35 -7.96
N ILE A 190 -2.00 -7.56 -7.76
CA ILE A 190 -2.56 -6.73 -8.83
C ILE A 190 -2.23 -5.28 -8.50
N CYS A 191 -1.34 -4.67 -9.28
CA CYS A 191 -0.80 -3.35 -9.02
C CYS A 191 -0.95 -2.42 -10.23
N PRO A 192 -1.50 -1.21 -10.02
CA PRO A 192 -1.52 -0.16 -11.02
C PRO A 192 -0.21 0.60 -11.04
N ASP A 193 0.16 1.15 -12.19
CA ASP A 193 1.36 1.97 -12.34
C ASP A 193 1.10 3.33 -12.96
N ASN A 194 2.08 4.24 -12.83
CA ASN A 194 2.05 5.54 -13.50
C ASN A 194 2.23 5.43 -15.03
N GLY A 195 2.66 4.29 -15.53
CA GLY A 195 2.86 4.03 -16.95
C GLY A 195 1.58 3.64 -17.70
N GLY A 196 0.45 3.55 -17.02
CA GLY A 196 -0.84 3.19 -17.62
C GLY A 196 -1.03 1.69 -17.77
N HIS A 197 -0.58 0.92 -16.80
CA HIS A 197 -0.77 -0.52 -16.75
C HIS A 197 -1.39 -0.94 -15.42
N LEU A 198 -2.26 -1.93 -15.48
CA LEU A 198 -2.64 -2.75 -14.34
C LEU A 198 -1.97 -4.12 -14.54
N ILE A 199 -1.12 -4.50 -13.61
CA ILE A 199 -0.23 -5.66 -13.74
C ILE A 199 -0.64 -6.70 -12.71
N CYS A 200 -0.87 -7.94 -13.16
CA CYS A 200 -1.01 -9.10 -12.27
C CYS A 200 0.30 -9.87 -12.23
N LEU A 201 0.88 -9.98 -11.05
CA LEU A 201 2.15 -10.65 -10.79
C LEU A 201 1.94 -11.83 -9.84
N ASP A 202 2.33 -13.02 -10.26
CA ASP A 202 2.43 -14.18 -9.37
C ASP A 202 3.60 -13.95 -8.39
N LEU A 203 3.32 -13.96 -7.09
CA LEU A 203 4.28 -13.65 -6.04
C LEU A 203 5.24 -14.79 -5.70
N ASP A 204 4.96 -16.02 -6.14
CA ASP A 204 5.83 -17.16 -5.91
C ASP A 204 6.87 -17.32 -7.03
N THR A 205 6.42 -17.15 -8.27
CA THR A 205 7.28 -17.31 -9.46
C THR A 205 7.90 -16.00 -9.93
N LEU A 206 7.31 -14.84 -9.53
CA LEU A 206 7.65 -13.50 -10.00
C LEU A 206 7.47 -13.34 -11.52
N THR A 207 6.48 -14.03 -12.06
CA THR A 207 6.07 -13.92 -13.46
C THR A 207 4.78 -13.11 -13.60
N VAL A 208 4.66 -12.38 -14.70
CA VAL A 208 3.45 -11.64 -15.02
C VAL A 208 2.42 -12.60 -15.63
N ASP A 209 1.24 -12.68 -15.03
CA ASP A 209 0.14 -13.49 -15.57
C ASP A 209 -0.62 -12.73 -16.66
N TRP A 210 -0.94 -11.47 -16.39
CA TRP A 210 -1.58 -10.59 -17.36
C TRP A 210 -1.25 -9.11 -17.11
N VAL A 211 -1.41 -8.31 -18.13
CA VAL A 211 -1.33 -6.85 -18.08
C VAL A 211 -2.51 -6.27 -18.82
N GLN A 212 -3.28 -5.43 -18.16
CA GLN A 212 -4.31 -4.61 -18.77
C GLN A 212 -3.78 -3.21 -19.04
N ASP A 213 -3.95 -2.71 -20.25
CA ASP A 213 -3.62 -1.34 -20.61
C ASP A 213 -4.69 -0.38 -20.06
N THR A 214 -4.29 0.47 -19.10
CA THR A 214 -5.15 1.49 -18.50
C THR A 214 -5.04 2.84 -19.20
N LEU A 215 -4.25 2.92 -20.26
CA LEU A 215 -4.10 4.05 -21.18
C LEU A 215 -3.46 5.31 -20.59
N ASP A 216 -3.44 5.49 -19.31
CA ASP A 216 -2.91 6.67 -18.63
C ASP A 216 -2.48 6.34 -17.19
N ASP A 217 -1.93 7.33 -16.50
CA ASP A 217 -1.51 7.26 -15.12
C ASP A 217 -2.63 6.72 -14.22
N THR A 218 -2.33 5.68 -13.47
CA THR A 218 -3.33 4.98 -12.64
C THR A 218 -3.00 5.17 -11.16
N ASN A 219 -3.49 6.29 -10.61
CA ASN A 219 -3.35 6.65 -9.19
C ASN A 219 -4.54 6.18 -8.33
N CYS A 220 -5.50 5.53 -8.93
CA CYS A 220 -6.64 4.95 -8.23
C CYS A 220 -6.26 3.59 -7.67
N THR A 221 -6.35 3.43 -6.35
CA THR A 221 -6.23 2.11 -5.72
C THR A 221 -7.32 1.19 -6.24
N PRO A 222 -6.99 0.03 -6.83
CA PRO A 222 -7.98 -0.91 -7.31
C PRO A 222 -8.73 -1.55 -6.13
N VAL A 223 -10.00 -1.89 -6.37
CA VAL A 223 -10.83 -2.60 -5.41
C VAL A 223 -11.05 -4.03 -5.89
N LEU A 224 -10.74 -4.99 -5.03
CA LEU A 224 -11.02 -6.40 -5.25
C LEU A 224 -12.38 -6.75 -4.63
N GLU A 225 -13.28 -7.30 -5.43
CA GLU A 225 -14.59 -7.79 -5.00
C GLU A 225 -14.80 -9.23 -5.45
N ILE A 226 -15.39 -10.04 -4.58
CA ILE A 226 -15.78 -11.41 -4.89
C ILE A 226 -17.28 -11.45 -5.14
N GLU A 227 -17.67 -11.64 -6.38
CA GLU A 227 -19.07 -11.72 -6.79
C GLU A 227 -19.41 -13.15 -7.23
N ASP A 228 -20.39 -13.77 -6.59
CA ASP A 228 -20.78 -15.15 -6.85
C ASP A 228 -19.60 -16.15 -6.83
N GLY A 229 -18.62 -15.89 -5.97
CA GLY A 229 -17.42 -16.71 -5.81
C GLY A 229 -16.31 -16.44 -6.84
N HIS A 230 -16.47 -15.46 -7.72
CA HIS A 230 -15.50 -15.06 -8.72
C HIS A 230 -14.89 -13.68 -8.41
N PRO A 231 -13.54 -13.50 -8.52
CA PRO A 231 -12.88 -12.24 -8.19
C PRO A 231 -12.92 -11.25 -9.36
N TYR A 232 -13.22 -10.00 -9.04
CA TYR A 232 -13.17 -8.89 -9.97
C TYR A 232 -12.37 -7.73 -9.40
N ILE A 233 -11.76 -6.96 -10.28
CA ILE A 233 -11.06 -5.72 -9.97
C ILE A 233 -11.86 -4.54 -10.54
N TYR A 234 -12.11 -3.57 -9.68
CA TYR A 234 -12.61 -2.26 -10.10
C TYR A 234 -11.43 -1.29 -10.10
N ALA A 235 -11.18 -0.67 -11.23
CA ALA A 235 -10.05 0.23 -11.42
C ALA A 235 -10.45 1.45 -12.27
N SER A 236 -9.66 2.52 -12.14
CA SER A 236 -9.80 3.73 -12.94
C SER A 236 -8.41 4.30 -13.25
N ALA A 237 -8.32 5.15 -14.25
CA ALA A 237 -7.12 5.91 -14.57
C ALA A 237 -7.39 7.41 -14.56
N SER A 238 -6.35 8.18 -14.29
CA SER A 238 -6.37 9.63 -14.41
C SER A 238 -6.27 10.07 -15.88
N PHE A 239 -6.59 11.32 -16.15
CA PHE A 239 -6.29 12.00 -17.40
C PHE A 239 -5.06 12.88 -17.19
N HIS A 240 -3.88 12.28 -17.22
CA HIS A 240 -2.64 12.95 -16.83
C HIS A 240 -1.62 13.04 -17.96
N LEU A 241 -1.27 11.91 -18.57
CA LEU A 241 -0.18 11.85 -19.54
C LEU A 241 -0.62 12.16 -20.96
N GLY A 242 -1.92 12.20 -21.20
CA GLY A 242 -2.49 12.53 -22.48
C GLY A 242 -2.24 11.52 -23.58
N TRP A 243 -1.98 10.28 -23.23
CA TRP A 243 -1.91 9.18 -24.23
C TRP A 243 -3.28 8.84 -24.81
N ARG A 244 -4.33 9.19 -24.09
CA ARG A 244 -5.69 9.24 -24.62
C ARG A 244 -5.91 10.57 -25.33
N SER A 245 -6.89 10.61 -26.25
CA SER A 245 -7.23 11.86 -26.93
C SER A 245 -7.67 12.93 -25.93
N TYR A 246 -6.98 14.07 -25.94
CA TYR A 246 -7.30 15.23 -25.10
C TYR A 246 -8.70 15.84 -25.35
N ASN A 247 -9.42 15.37 -26.35
CA ASN A 247 -10.74 15.88 -26.69
C ASN A 247 -11.86 15.30 -25.82
N THR A 248 -11.56 14.36 -24.93
CA THR A 248 -12.53 13.77 -24.00
C THR A 248 -12.05 13.99 -22.58
N ALA A 249 -12.69 14.92 -21.87
CA ALA A 249 -12.47 15.12 -20.43
C ALA A 249 -13.18 14.00 -19.61
N THR A 250 -12.97 12.75 -20.01
CA THR A 250 -13.58 11.59 -19.35
C THR A 250 -12.49 10.65 -18.87
N VAL A 251 -12.72 10.02 -17.74
CA VAL A 251 -11.90 8.92 -17.22
C VAL A 251 -12.72 7.64 -17.17
N PRO A 252 -12.14 6.51 -17.57
CA PRO A 252 -12.81 5.23 -17.52
C PRO A 252 -12.82 4.68 -16.09
N VAL A 253 -13.88 3.94 -15.78
CA VAL A 253 -13.93 2.99 -14.67
C VAL A 253 -14.19 1.62 -15.29
N TRP A 254 -13.39 0.66 -14.91
CA TRP A 254 -13.47 -0.71 -15.41
C TRP A 254 -13.88 -1.69 -14.31
N LYS A 255 -14.63 -2.69 -14.70
CA LYS A 255 -14.68 -3.98 -14.03
C LYS A 255 -13.84 -4.95 -14.86
N ILE A 256 -12.85 -5.54 -14.23
CA ILE A 256 -11.86 -6.42 -14.85
C ILE A 256 -11.94 -7.77 -14.15
N ASP A 257 -11.94 -8.84 -14.92
CA ASP A 257 -11.78 -10.19 -14.38
C ASP A 257 -10.40 -10.33 -13.76
N ALA A 258 -10.32 -10.61 -12.46
CA ALA A 258 -9.04 -10.65 -11.75
C ALA A 258 -8.16 -11.84 -12.14
N VAL A 259 -8.76 -12.90 -12.70
CA VAL A 259 -8.03 -14.10 -13.15
C VAL A 259 -7.41 -13.91 -14.53
N THR A 260 -8.18 -13.31 -15.44
CA THR A 260 -7.78 -13.21 -16.87
C THR A 260 -7.23 -11.84 -17.27
N GLY A 261 -7.55 -10.79 -16.51
CA GLY A 261 -7.27 -9.40 -16.87
C GLY A 261 -8.20 -8.83 -17.93
N GLU A 262 -9.23 -9.55 -18.36
CA GLU A 262 -10.16 -9.09 -19.38
C GLU A 262 -11.16 -8.07 -18.80
N ILE A 263 -11.43 -7.02 -19.57
CA ILE A 263 -12.44 -6.02 -19.22
C ILE A 263 -13.83 -6.63 -19.38
N VAL A 264 -14.57 -6.74 -18.27
CA VAL A 264 -15.96 -7.20 -18.25
C VAL A 264 -16.89 -6.10 -18.71
N TRP A 265 -16.70 -4.88 -18.21
CA TRP A 265 -17.35 -3.67 -18.68
C TRP A 265 -16.51 -2.43 -18.40
N GLN A 266 -16.83 -1.36 -19.11
CA GLN A 266 -16.25 -0.03 -18.94
C GLN A 266 -17.41 1.00 -18.94
N THR A 267 -17.24 2.04 -18.12
CA THR A 267 -18.04 3.26 -18.19
C THR A 267 -17.12 4.47 -18.07
N ASP A 268 -17.47 5.56 -18.73
CA ASP A 268 -16.68 6.78 -18.73
C ASP A 268 -17.39 7.88 -17.94
N TYR A 269 -16.65 8.60 -17.13
CA TYR A 269 -17.13 9.72 -16.32
C TYR A 269 -16.51 11.03 -16.80
N GLU A 270 -17.30 12.08 -16.86
CA GLU A 270 -16.82 13.44 -17.14
C GLU A 270 -16.12 14.03 -15.89
N CYS A 271 -14.90 13.59 -15.64
CA CYS A 271 -14.06 14.12 -14.57
C CYS A 271 -12.59 13.99 -14.96
N TYR A 272 -11.73 14.64 -14.21
CA TYR A 272 -10.29 14.67 -14.50
C TYR A 272 -9.59 13.40 -13.98
N SER A 273 -10.00 12.93 -12.83
CA SER A 273 -9.51 11.69 -12.24
C SER A 273 -10.53 11.12 -11.27
N VAL A 274 -10.47 9.80 -11.08
CA VAL A 274 -11.08 9.10 -9.95
C VAL A 274 -9.92 8.73 -9.03
N ALA A 275 -9.87 9.39 -7.87
CA ALA A 275 -8.75 9.22 -6.95
C ALA A 275 -8.84 7.90 -6.17
N GLU A 276 -10.06 7.43 -5.91
CA GLU A 276 -10.30 6.23 -5.12
C GLU A 276 -11.64 5.59 -5.47
N LEU A 277 -11.67 4.28 -5.49
CA LEU A 277 -12.87 3.47 -5.51
C LEU A 277 -13.00 2.79 -4.14
N SER A 278 -14.19 2.75 -3.58
CA SER A 278 -14.44 2.00 -2.36
C SER A 278 -15.40 0.86 -2.62
N GLY A 279 -15.02 -0.34 -2.23
CA GLY A 279 -15.90 -1.49 -2.20
C GLY A 279 -16.95 -1.31 -1.12
N GLY A 280 -18.21 -1.44 -1.48
CA GLY A 280 -19.28 -1.48 -0.49
C GLY A 280 -19.26 -2.83 0.22
N THR A 281 -18.81 -2.88 1.46
CA THR A 281 -19.17 -3.99 2.33
C THR A 281 -20.67 -3.92 2.57
N GLN A 282 -21.41 -4.73 1.86
CA GLN A 282 -22.76 -5.06 2.32
C GLN A 282 -22.60 -5.96 3.54
N GLY A 283 -22.79 -5.35 4.72
CA GLY A 283 -22.91 -6.07 5.97
C GLY A 283 -24.21 -6.89 6.03
#